data_cd98458af348e0de3b1ab0dcaa7a21a6
#
_entry.id   cd98458af348e0de3b1ab0dcaa7a21a6
#
_cell.length_a   1.000
_cell.length_b   1.000
_cell.length_c   1.000
_cell.angle_alpha   90.00
_cell.angle_beta   90.00
_cell.angle_gamma   90.00
#
_symmetry.space_group_name_H-M   'P 1'
#
loop_
_entity.id
_entity.type
_entity.pdbx_description
1 polymer ?
#
loop_
_entity_poly.entity_id
_entity_poly.type
_entity_poly.pdbx_seq_one_letter_code
_entity_poly.pdbx_strand_id
1 'polypeptide(L)'
;MGEIELLRGVAELPRDDWNALVGDESPFLEWEWLASLEEAGALGEETGWLPRPLVAREGGRLVAACPLYIKSHSEGEFVFDWSWADAAERAGIQYYPKLLVGVPFTPVAGARFLVAPGQDRSRWVARLAEALRELCLANQLSSVHVCFAQRDEIAPLREAGFDLRLGVQYHWHNAGYTDFEAYLDRFRSRRRNQIRRERRSLEHEEIQVEALTGDAIPDELFETMFRFYLANVQGKSWGRQYLNRRFFELLKQRFRHRLCFVIARQGGLPVAGTLNVQKGKSLYGRYWGADAEIRYLHFNVCYYAAIEHCIREGIERFEPGAGGDYKQLRGFDAQPTASLHFISDPRLRDAVRRFLAAERKEAEQTIDWLRERSALKQESSSAAAGIQKSPR
;
A
#
# COMPACT_ATOMS: atom_id res chain seq x y z
N MET A 1 -9.76 20.48 -25.77
CA MET A 1 -10.30 19.52 -24.78
C MET A 1 -9.42 18.28 -24.85
N GLY A 2 -8.81 17.83 -23.75
CA GLY A 2 -7.91 16.67 -23.80
C GLY A 2 -8.64 15.39 -24.20
N GLU A 3 -7.98 14.57 -24.98
CA GLU A 3 -8.49 13.25 -25.40
C GLU A 3 -8.24 12.25 -24.28
N ILE A 4 -9.24 11.43 -23.95
CA ILE A 4 -9.15 10.35 -22.94
C ILE A 4 -9.25 9.02 -23.67
N GLU A 5 -8.29 8.12 -23.43
CA GLU A 5 -8.20 6.82 -24.06
C GLU A 5 -7.92 5.71 -23.06
N LEU A 6 -8.32 4.48 -23.40
CA LEU A 6 -8.01 3.26 -22.66
C LEU A 6 -6.90 2.51 -23.37
N LEU A 7 -5.88 2.12 -22.60
CA LEU A 7 -4.80 1.27 -23.08
C LEU A 7 -5.06 -0.19 -22.71
N ARG A 8 -4.29 -1.10 -23.30
CA ARG A 8 -4.34 -2.55 -22.96
C ARG A 8 -3.41 -2.90 -21.83
N GLY A 9 -2.44 -2.03 -21.54
CA GLY A 9 -1.46 -2.18 -20.47
C GLY A 9 -0.56 -0.96 -20.39
N VAL A 10 0.15 -0.81 -19.27
CA VAL A 10 1.07 0.32 -19.09
C VAL A 10 2.25 0.25 -20.08
N ALA A 11 2.59 -0.95 -20.55
CA ALA A 11 3.67 -1.19 -21.52
C ALA A 11 3.39 -0.59 -22.91
N GLU A 12 2.16 -0.16 -23.22
CA GLU A 12 1.88 0.60 -24.45
C GLU A 12 2.43 2.03 -24.42
N LEU A 13 2.84 2.51 -23.24
CA LEU A 13 3.47 3.82 -23.09
C LEU A 13 4.98 3.69 -22.90
N PRO A 14 5.76 4.65 -23.43
CA PRO A 14 7.15 4.78 -23.06
C PRO A 14 7.29 4.92 -21.53
N ARG A 15 8.24 4.17 -20.95
CA ARG A 15 8.52 4.19 -19.53
C ARG A 15 8.69 5.61 -18.97
N ASP A 16 9.49 6.42 -19.68
CA ASP A 16 9.84 7.75 -19.21
C ASP A 16 8.63 8.71 -19.23
N ASP A 17 7.70 8.56 -20.19
CA ASP A 17 6.47 9.35 -20.25
C ASP A 17 5.55 9.03 -19.07
N TRP A 18 5.38 7.75 -18.74
CA TRP A 18 4.60 7.33 -17.59
C TRP A 18 5.26 7.77 -16.28
N ASN A 19 6.55 7.52 -16.10
CA ASN A 19 7.29 7.85 -14.88
C ASN A 19 7.39 9.37 -14.65
N ALA A 20 7.34 10.19 -15.71
CA ALA A 20 7.22 11.64 -15.57
C ALA A 20 5.93 12.09 -14.89
N LEU A 21 4.81 11.33 -15.05
CA LEU A 21 3.57 11.56 -14.30
C LEU A 21 3.67 11.06 -12.86
N VAL A 22 4.40 9.97 -12.62
CA VAL A 22 4.56 9.40 -11.27
C VAL A 22 5.38 10.34 -10.38
N GLY A 23 6.47 10.93 -10.90
CA GLY A 23 7.32 11.83 -10.14
C GLY A 23 7.73 11.24 -8.79
N ASP A 24 7.47 11.98 -7.69
CA ASP A 24 7.79 11.56 -6.31
C ASP A 24 6.72 10.68 -5.65
N GLU A 25 5.65 10.36 -6.36
CA GLU A 25 4.57 9.52 -5.86
C GLU A 25 5.02 8.07 -5.58
N SER A 26 4.10 7.25 -5.10
CA SER A 26 4.35 5.87 -4.68
C SER A 26 5.16 5.07 -5.71
N PRO A 27 6.21 4.34 -5.30
CA PRO A 27 7.04 3.53 -6.20
C PRO A 27 6.24 2.41 -6.89
N PHE A 28 5.12 2.02 -6.33
CA PHE A 28 4.25 1.00 -6.92
C PHE A 28 3.45 1.48 -8.13
N LEU A 29 3.47 2.78 -8.41
CA LEU A 29 2.92 3.39 -9.61
C LEU A 29 3.96 3.51 -10.74
N GLU A 30 5.24 3.27 -10.45
CA GLU A 30 6.29 3.33 -11.47
C GLU A 30 6.05 2.27 -12.55
N TRP A 31 6.38 2.63 -13.78
CA TRP A 31 6.19 1.76 -14.95
C TRP A 31 6.81 0.37 -14.72
N GLU A 32 7.98 0.33 -14.11
CA GLU A 32 8.73 -0.89 -13.86
C GLU A 32 7.96 -1.88 -12.96
N TRP A 33 7.24 -1.37 -11.95
CA TRP A 33 6.41 -2.23 -11.09
C TRP A 33 5.18 -2.75 -11.83
N LEU A 34 4.42 -1.85 -12.47
CA LEU A 34 3.17 -2.20 -13.15
C LEU A 34 3.42 -3.09 -14.37
N ALA A 35 4.39 -2.73 -15.24
CA ALA A 35 4.75 -3.53 -16.39
C ALA A 35 5.30 -4.91 -16.00
N SER A 36 6.01 -5.01 -14.86
CA SER A 36 6.48 -6.31 -14.36
C SER A 36 5.35 -7.23 -13.93
N LEU A 37 4.26 -6.70 -13.35
CA LEU A 37 3.06 -7.48 -13.03
C LEU A 37 2.36 -7.97 -14.30
N GLU A 38 2.25 -7.12 -15.33
CA GLU A 38 1.64 -7.44 -16.62
C GLU A 38 2.48 -8.51 -17.35
N GLU A 39 3.78 -8.27 -17.53
CA GLU A 39 4.70 -9.18 -18.26
C GLU A 39 4.89 -10.52 -17.56
N ALA A 40 4.82 -10.54 -16.23
CA ALA A 40 4.89 -11.79 -15.47
C ALA A 40 3.62 -12.65 -15.60
N GLY A 41 2.54 -12.13 -16.23
CA GLY A 41 1.25 -12.82 -16.27
C GLY A 41 0.55 -12.89 -14.91
N ALA A 42 0.92 -12.02 -13.96
CA ALA A 42 0.21 -11.88 -12.70
C ALA A 42 -1.13 -11.14 -12.90
N LEU A 43 -1.25 -10.40 -13.99
CA LEU A 43 -2.45 -9.69 -14.42
C LEU A 43 -2.90 -10.19 -15.79
N GLY A 44 -4.21 -10.20 -16.04
CA GLY A 44 -4.82 -10.63 -17.28
C GLY A 44 -6.26 -11.10 -17.09
N GLU A 45 -6.89 -11.56 -18.13
CA GLU A 45 -8.27 -12.05 -18.11
C GLU A 45 -8.41 -13.28 -17.20
N GLU A 46 -7.47 -14.24 -17.31
CA GLU A 46 -7.48 -15.48 -16.52
C GLU A 46 -7.30 -15.24 -15.01
N THR A 47 -6.58 -14.18 -14.64
CA THR A 47 -6.38 -13.80 -13.23
C THR A 47 -7.48 -12.90 -12.69
N GLY A 48 -8.43 -12.47 -13.53
CA GLY A 48 -9.51 -11.56 -13.20
C GLY A 48 -9.06 -10.13 -12.90
N TRP A 49 -7.85 -9.76 -13.33
CA TRP A 49 -7.27 -8.41 -13.26
C TRP A 49 -6.88 -7.94 -14.66
N LEU A 50 -7.84 -7.55 -15.48
CA LEU A 50 -7.58 -7.14 -16.86
C LEU A 50 -7.11 -5.68 -16.91
N PRO A 51 -5.82 -5.38 -17.23
CA PRO A 51 -5.31 -4.02 -17.28
C PRO A 51 -6.03 -3.20 -18.34
N ARG A 52 -6.40 -1.95 -17.99
CA ARG A 52 -6.99 -0.96 -18.87
C ARG A 52 -6.61 0.46 -18.41
N PRO A 53 -5.31 0.81 -18.33
CA PRO A 53 -4.91 2.14 -17.89
C PRO A 53 -5.71 3.22 -18.66
N LEU A 54 -6.27 4.17 -17.92
CA LEU A 54 -6.98 5.31 -18.48
C LEU A 54 -6.01 6.48 -18.54
N VAL A 55 -5.83 7.07 -19.72
CA VAL A 55 -4.88 8.15 -19.94
C VAL A 55 -5.54 9.35 -20.62
N ALA A 56 -5.02 10.53 -20.34
CA ALA A 56 -5.48 11.77 -20.95
C ALA A 56 -4.30 12.49 -21.65
N ARG A 57 -4.58 13.00 -22.87
CA ARG A 57 -3.61 13.75 -23.66
C ARG A 57 -4.14 15.15 -24.01
N GLU A 58 -3.26 16.13 -23.96
CA GLU A 58 -3.49 17.49 -24.50
C GLU A 58 -2.40 17.83 -25.51
N GLY A 59 -2.80 18.16 -26.73
CA GLY A 59 -1.86 18.42 -27.82
C GLY A 59 -0.88 17.27 -28.07
N GLY A 60 -1.35 16.01 -27.94
CA GLY A 60 -0.56 14.79 -28.09
C GLY A 60 0.31 14.43 -26.87
N ARG A 61 0.45 15.31 -25.88
CA ARG A 61 1.22 15.05 -24.66
C ARG A 61 0.38 14.35 -23.61
N LEU A 62 0.96 13.36 -22.94
CA LEU A 62 0.36 12.70 -21.79
C LEU A 62 0.32 13.69 -20.61
N VAL A 63 -0.89 14.00 -20.11
CA VAL A 63 -1.09 14.99 -19.04
C VAL A 63 -1.69 14.42 -17.77
N ALA A 64 -2.44 13.31 -17.88
CA ALA A 64 -2.95 12.61 -16.71
C ALA A 64 -3.15 11.12 -17.03
N ALA A 65 -3.16 10.28 -15.99
CA ALA A 65 -3.41 8.86 -16.11
C ALA A 65 -3.92 8.28 -14.79
N CYS A 66 -4.55 7.09 -14.84
CA CYS A 66 -4.75 6.25 -13.67
C CYS A 66 -4.58 4.76 -14.02
N PRO A 67 -4.01 3.94 -13.12
CA PRO A 67 -3.94 2.49 -13.27
C PRO A 67 -5.34 1.90 -13.06
N LEU A 68 -5.99 1.54 -14.15
CA LEU A 68 -7.34 1.00 -14.18
C LEU A 68 -7.34 -0.48 -14.57
N TYR A 69 -8.22 -1.23 -13.93
CA TYR A 69 -8.41 -2.67 -14.18
C TYR A 69 -9.91 -3.00 -14.30
N ILE A 70 -10.26 -3.92 -15.21
CA ILE A 70 -11.55 -4.59 -15.21
C ILE A 70 -11.39 -5.84 -14.33
N LYS A 71 -12.25 -5.95 -13.31
CA LYS A 71 -12.18 -6.98 -12.28
C LYS A 71 -13.34 -7.95 -12.38
N SER A 72 -13.05 -9.26 -12.44
CA SER A 72 -14.06 -10.32 -12.41
C SER A 72 -14.34 -10.87 -11.01
N HIS A 73 -13.62 -10.42 -9.97
CA HIS A 73 -13.75 -10.80 -8.56
C HIS A 73 -13.09 -9.74 -7.66
N SER A 74 -13.27 -9.83 -6.32
CA SER A 74 -12.73 -8.83 -5.36
C SER A 74 -11.41 -9.22 -4.70
N GLU A 75 -10.71 -10.24 -5.21
CA GLU A 75 -9.45 -10.68 -4.62
C GLU A 75 -8.27 -9.79 -5.00
N GLY A 76 -7.32 -9.65 -4.06
CA GLY A 76 -6.09 -8.89 -4.27
C GLY A 76 -6.26 -7.36 -4.18
N GLU A 77 -7.45 -6.86 -3.86
CA GLU A 77 -7.76 -5.42 -3.74
C GLU A 77 -7.44 -4.87 -2.34
N PHE A 78 -7.57 -5.71 -1.30
CA PHE A 78 -7.40 -5.37 0.12
C PHE A 78 -8.39 -4.31 0.65
N VAL A 79 -9.42 -4.00 -0.13
CA VAL A 79 -10.61 -3.25 0.28
C VAL A 79 -11.79 -4.18 0.05
N PHE A 80 -12.16 -4.91 1.12
CA PHE A 80 -13.09 -6.04 1.01
C PHE A 80 -14.53 -5.57 0.82
N ASP A 81 -15.13 -5.94 -0.29
CA ASP A 81 -16.51 -5.63 -0.68
C ASP A 81 -17.37 -6.88 -0.93
N TRP A 82 -16.96 -8.03 -0.40
CA TRP A 82 -17.68 -9.30 -0.56
C TRP A 82 -19.13 -9.23 -0.05
N SER A 83 -19.36 -8.52 1.06
CA SER A 83 -20.72 -8.31 1.58
C SER A 83 -21.61 -7.51 0.61
N TRP A 84 -21.01 -6.65 -0.21
CA TRP A 84 -21.75 -5.91 -1.25
C TRP A 84 -22.05 -6.83 -2.45
N ALA A 85 -21.11 -7.69 -2.84
CA ALA A 85 -21.31 -8.69 -3.88
C ALA A 85 -22.42 -9.67 -3.47
N ASP A 86 -22.41 -10.18 -2.23
CA ASP A 86 -23.47 -11.05 -1.69
C ASP A 86 -24.84 -10.36 -1.63
N ALA A 87 -24.86 -9.05 -1.28
CA ALA A 87 -26.10 -8.29 -1.27
C ALA A 87 -26.65 -8.05 -2.68
N ALA A 88 -25.78 -7.79 -3.65
CA ALA A 88 -26.13 -7.66 -5.05
C ALA A 88 -26.72 -8.97 -5.60
N GLU A 89 -26.08 -10.11 -5.35
CA GLU A 89 -26.54 -11.43 -5.78
C GLU A 89 -27.95 -11.73 -5.22
N ARG A 90 -28.16 -11.52 -3.91
CA ARG A 90 -29.50 -11.69 -3.28
C ARG A 90 -30.57 -10.77 -3.85
N ALA A 91 -30.17 -9.62 -4.39
CA ALA A 91 -31.07 -8.67 -5.02
C ALA A 91 -31.24 -8.89 -6.53
N GLY A 92 -30.61 -9.93 -7.11
CA GLY A 92 -30.61 -10.18 -8.56
C GLY A 92 -29.86 -9.12 -9.36
N ILE A 93 -28.86 -8.46 -8.75
CA ILE A 93 -28.03 -7.43 -9.37
C ILE A 93 -26.67 -8.05 -9.71
N GLN A 94 -26.22 -7.91 -10.95
CA GLN A 94 -24.91 -8.36 -11.37
C GLN A 94 -23.84 -7.47 -10.73
N TYR A 95 -22.89 -8.06 -9.96
CA TYR A 95 -21.82 -7.32 -9.28
C TYR A 95 -20.50 -7.31 -10.06
N TYR A 96 -20.22 -8.32 -10.83
CA TYR A 96 -19.03 -8.39 -11.70
C TYR A 96 -19.43 -8.43 -13.17
N PRO A 97 -18.59 -7.86 -14.08
CA PRO A 97 -17.32 -7.20 -13.81
C PRO A 97 -17.50 -5.77 -13.26
N LYS A 98 -16.44 -5.28 -12.62
CA LYS A 98 -16.35 -3.92 -12.04
C LYS A 98 -15.05 -3.24 -12.47
N LEU A 99 -14.99 -1.90 -12.35
CA LEU A 99 -13.77 -1.12 -12.56
C LEU A 99 -13.03 -0.90 -11.23
N LEU A 100 -11.70 -1.02 -11.26
CA LEU A 100 -10.84 -0.75 -10.12
C LEU A 100 -9.69 0.17 -10.53
N VAL A 101 -9.55 1.31 -9.86
CA VAL A 101 -8.37 2.16 -9.87
C VAL A 101 -7.57 1.85 -8.61
N GLY A 102 -6.37 1.32 -8.78
CA GLY A 102 -5.52 0.89 -7.66
C GLY A 102 -4.21 0.27 -8.13
N VAL A 103 -3.38 -0.14 -7.18
CA VAL A 103 -2.18 -0.93 -7.48
C VAL A 103 -2.47 -2.40 -7.14
N PRO A 104 -2.32 -3.33 -8.09
CA PRO A 104 -2.61 -4.73 -7.84
C PRO A 104 -1.81 -5.29 -6.67
N PHE A 105 -2.47 -6.06 -5.82
CA PHE A 105 -1.88 -6.77 -4.67
C PHE A 105 -1.15 -5.88 -3.66
N THR A 106 -1.42 -4.55 -3.67
CA THR A 106 -0.63 -3.56 -2.94
C THR A 106 -1.52 -2.61 -2.13
N PRO A 107 -1.79 -2.92 -0.84
CA PRO A 107 -2.59 -2.09 0.06
C PRO A 107 -1.77 -0.92 0.61
N VAL A 108 -1.31 -0.03 -0.25
CA VAL A 108 -0.55 1.17 0.09
C VAL A 108 -1.32 2.39 -0.38
N ALA A 109 -1.53 3.36 0.51
CA ALA A 109 -2.14 4.63 0.15
C ALA A 109 -1.20 5.50 -0.70
N GLY A 110 -1.76 6.23 -1.67
CA GLY A 110 -1.00 7.12 -2.55
C GLY A 110 -1.85 7.64 -3.69
N ALA A 111 -1.26 8.45 -4.58
CA ALA A 111 -1.94 8.94 -5.76
C ALA A 111 -2.57 7.79 -6.55
N ARG A 112 -3.80 7.99 -6.98
CA ARG A 112 -4.51 7.08 -7.89
C ARG A 112 -4.68 7.70 -9.24
N PHE A 113 -4.61 9.02 -9.29
CA PHE A 113 -4.64 9.82 -10.50
C PHE A 113 -3.29 10.53 -10.63
N LEU A 114 -2.51 10.13 -11.61
CA LEU A 114 -1.24 10.74 -11.95
C LEU A 114 -1.52 11.96 -12.82
N VAL A 115 -0.88 13.08 -12.51
CA VAL A 115 -1.10 14.35 -13.23
C VAL A 115 0.25 15.03 -13.48
N ALA A 116 0.48 15.45 -14.71
CA ALA A 116 1.73 16.06 -15.12
C ALA A 116 2.02 17.36 -14.31
N PRO A 117 3.28 17.64 -13.97
CA PRO A 117 3.67 18.89 -13.35
C PRO A 117 3.15 20.11 -14.11
N GLY A 118 2.63 21.09 -13.40
CA GLY A 118 2.08 22.33 -13.97
C GLY A 118 0.63 22.23 -14.46
N GLN A 119 0.01 21.06 -14.42
CA GLN A 119 -1.41 20.88 -14.68
C GLN A 119 -2.23 21.05 -13.40
N ASP A 120 -3.49 21.46 -13.55
CA ASP A 120 -4.45 21.52 -12.43
C ASP A 120 -4.87 20.09 -12.04
N ARG A 121 -4.30 19.60 -10.94
CA ARG A 121 -4.53 18.23 -10.44
C ARG A 121 -6.00 17.99 -10.09
N SER A 122 -6.65 18.94 -9.38
CA SER A 122 -8.05 18.78 -8.96
C SER A 122 -8.98 18.65 -10.17
N ARG A 123 -8.76 19.48 -11.20
CA ARG A 123 -9.49 19.42 -12.46
C ARG A 123 -9.31 18.08 -13.18
N TRP A 124 -8.06 17.54 -13.22
CA TRP A 124 -7.80 16.28 -13.91
C TRP A 124 -8.36 15.07 -13.14
N VAL A 125 -8.27 15.08 -11.81
CA VAL A 125 -8.90 14.04 -10.98
C VAL A 125 -10.41 14.01 -11.21
N ALA A 126 -11.09 15.17 -11.16
CA ALA A 126 -12.52 15.26 -11.41
C ALA A 126 -12.88 14.74 -12.82
N ARG A 127 -12.13 15.13 -13.84
CA ARG A 127 -12.38 14.74 -15.23
C ARG A 127 -12.19 13.24 -15.47
N LEU A 128 -11.13 12.64 -14.90
CA LEU A 128 -10.93 11.19 -15.00
C LEU A 128 -11.98 10.43 -14.19
N ALA A 129 -12.43 10.97 -13.05
CA ALA A 129 -13.53 10.39 -12.27
C ALA A 129 -14.85 10.36 -13.05
N GLU A 130 -15.18 11.43 -13.76
CA GLU A 130 -16.32 11.49 -14.65
C GLU A 130 -16.20 10.47 -15.78
N ALA A 131 -15.04 10.40 -16.45
CA ALA A 131 -14.79 9.42 -17.52
C ALA A 131 -14.92 7.98 -17.02
N LEU A 132 -14.44 7.67 -15.81
CA LEU A 132 -14.62 6.36 -15.20
C LEU A 132 -16.08 6.00 -14.96
N ARG A 133 -16.90 6.95 -14.52
CA ARG A 133 -18.34 6.74 -14.36
C ARG A 133 -19.03 6.52 -15.68
N GLU A 134 -18.74 7.35 -16.68
CA GLU A 134 -19.27 7.22 -18.03
C GLU A 134 -18.90 5.85 -18.63
N LEU A 135 -17.64 5.45 -18.51
CA LEU A 135 -17.17 4.14 -18.94
C LEU A 135 -17.91 2.99 -18.25
N CYS A 136 -18.12 3.10 -16.94
CA CYS A 136 -18.87 2.13 -16.14
C CYS A 136 -20.32 1.99 -16.65
N LEU A 137 -21.01 3.11 -16.85
CA LEU A 137 -22.42 3.13 -17.27
C LEU A 137 -22.58 2.68 -18.73
N ALA A 138 -21.73 3.17 -19.64
CA ALA A 138 -21.77 2.83 -21.06
C ALA A 138 -21.53 1.33 -21.34
N ASN A 139 -20.72 0.67 -20.49
CA ASN A 139 -20.44 -0.76 -20.61
C ASN A 139 -21.24 -1.63 -19.63
N GLN A 140 -22.25 -1.07 -18.97
CA GLN A 140 -23.12 -1.79 -18.03
C GLN A 140 -22.35 -2.51 -16.91
N LEU A 141 -21.22 -1.92 -16.47
CA LEU A 141 -20.45 -2.44 -15.37
C LEU A 141 -21.11 -2.07 -14.04
N SER A 142 -20.85 -2.87 -12.99
CA SER A 142 -21.53 -2.71 -11.71
C SER A 142 -21.08 -1.50 -10.91
N SER A 143 -19.80 -1.16 -10.98
CA SER A 143 -19.21 -0.18 -10.08
C SER A 143 -17.83 0.30 -10.54
N VAL A 144 -17.38 1.40 -9.92
CA VAL A 144 -16.00 1.88 -9.97
C VAL A 144 -15.48 1.99 -8.55
N HIS A 145 -14.33 1.40 -8.27
CA HIS A 145 -13.66 1.45 -6.98
C HIS A 145 -12.30 2.15 -7.14
N VAL A 146 -12.06 3.19 -6.35
CA VAL A 146 -10.76 3.87 -6.24
C VAL A 146 -10.19 3.51 -4.87
N CYS A 147 -9.27 2.53 -4.83
CA CYS A 147 -8.76 1.96 -3.58
C CYS A 147 -7.50 2.68 -3.10
N PHE A 148 -7.43 3.01 -1.80
CA PHE A 148 -6.28 3.64 -1.15
C PHE A 148 -5.90 5.00 -1.76
N ALA A 149 -6.92 5.81 -2.09
CA ALA A 149 -6.76 7.16 -2.62
C ALA A 149 -6.07 8.09 -1.61
N GLN A 150 -5.33 9.05 -2.10
CA GLN A 150 -4.74 10.08 -1.24
C GLN A 150 -5.74 11.23 -0.97
N ARG A 151 -5.39 12.06 0.02
CA ARG A 151 -6.31 13.03 0.61
C ARG A 151 -6.88 14.05 -0.38
N ASP A 152 -6.07 14.54 -1.30
CA ASP A 152 -6.46 15.56 -2.28
C ASP A 152 -7.38 15.02 -3.39
N GLU A 153 -7.46 13.69 -3.56
CA GLU A 153 -8.35 13.03 -4.50
C GLU A 153 -9.78 12.85 -3.95
N ILE A 154 -9.96 12.97 -2.61
CA ILE A 154 -11.26 12.68 -1.96
C ILE A 154 -12.34 13.67 -2.39
N ALA A 155 -12.05 14.97 -2.37
CA ALA A 155 -13.05 15.99 -2.68
C ALA A 155 -13.53 15.90 -4.15
N PRO A 156 -12.64 15.89 -5.18
CA PRO A 156 -13.07 15.77 -6.57
C PRO A 156 -13.83 14.47 -6.86
N LEU A 157 -13.43 13.35 -6.25
CA LEU A 157 -14.15 12.08 -6.39
C LEU A 157 -15.54 12.12 -5.77
N ARG A 158 -15.71 12.74 -4.59
CA ARG A 158 -17.01 12.90 -3.96
C ARG A 158 -17.94 13.80 -4.79
N GLU A 159 -17.43 14.89 -5.32
CA GLU A 159 -18.16 15.79 -6.23
C GLU A 159 -18.59 15.05 -7.51
N ALA A 160 -17.76 14.13 -8.01
CA ALA A 160 -18.10 13.22 -9.09
C ALA A 160 -19.08 12.10 -8.68
N GLY A 161 -19.57 12.05 -7.44
CA GLY A 161 -20.63 11.14 -6.98
C GLY A 161 -20.12 9.80 -6.42
N PHE A 162 -18.84 9.71 -6.02
CA PHE A 162 -18.31 8.55 -5.32
C PHE A 162 -18.54 8.67 -3.81
N ASP A 163 -18.85 7.56 -3.17
CA ASP A 163 -19.04 7.47 -1.72
C ASP A 163 -17.74 7.05 -1.04
N LEU A 164 -17.37 7.78 0.04
CA LEU A 164 -16.13 7.55 0.81
C LEU A 164 -16.28 6.39 1.77
N ARG A 165 -15.31 5.48 1.76
CA ARG A 165 -15.05 4.43 2.74
C ARG A 165 -13.74 4.68 3.47
N LEU A 166 -13.73 4.55 4.79
CA LEU A 166 -12.52 4.61 5.61
C LEU A 166 -12.10 3.19 6.04
N GLY A 167 -10.80 2.97 5.99
CA GLY A 167 -10.15 1.80 6.58
C GLY A 167 -9.09 2.23 7.58
N VAL A 168 -8.42 1.24 8.20
CA VAL A 168 -7.36 1.47 9.19
C VAL A 168 -6.11 0.70 8.77
N GLN A 169 -4.96 1.38 8.79
CA GLN A 169 -3.64 0.79 8.67
C GLN A 169 -2.74 1.31 9.80
N TYR A 170 -1.54 0.73 9.92
CA TYR A 170 -0.58 1.10 10.95
C TYR A 170 0.70 1.59 10.28
N HIS A 171 1.13 2.83 10.61
CA HIS A 171 2.37 3.40 10.09
C HIS A 171 3.32 3.74 11.24
N TRP A 172 4.60 3.55 11.00
CA TRP A 172 5.64 4.06 11.87
C TRP A 172 6.17 5.38 11.30
N HIS A 173 6.41 6.33 12.19
CA HIS A 173 6.98 7.64 11.86
C HIS A 173 8.27 7.86 12.62
N ASN A 174 9.28 8.34 11.92
CA ASN A 174 10.54 8.75 12.51
C ASN A 174 10.38 10.12 13.18
N ALA A 175 10.41 10.16 14.50
CA ALA A 175 10.35 11.39 15.26
C ALA A 175 11.76 11.99 15.51
N GLY A 176 12.69 11.78 14.57
CA GLY A 176 14.07 12.27 14.69
C GLY A 176 14.95 11.39 15.58
N TYR A 177 14.71 10.10 15.62
CA TYR A 177 15.51 9.16 16.38
C TYR A 177 16.95 9.12 15.87
N THR A 178 17.93 9.19 16.78
CA THR A 178 19.35 9.07 16.45
C THR A 178 19.79 7.63 16.24
N ASP A 179 19.13 6.70 16.94
CA ASP A 179 19.40 5.27 16.91
C ASP A 179 18.17 4.48 17.40
N PHE A 180 18.28 3.16 17.40
CA PHE A 180 17.21 2.28 17.85
C PHE A 180 16.93 2.38 19.36
N GLU A 181 17.92 2.70 20.18
CA GLU A 181 17.72 2.88 21.62
C GLU A 181 16.94 4.18 21.92
N ALA A 182 17.20 5.27 21.20
CA ALA A 182 16.39 6.49 21.25
C ALA A 182 14.91 6.22 20.88
N TYR A 183 14.67 5.37 19.89
CA TYR A 183 13.32 4.89 19.60
C TYR A 183 12.72 4.07 20.74
N LEU A 184 13.49 3.14 21.35
CA LEU A 184 13.02 2.35 22.48
C LEU A 184 12.67 3.21 23.72
N ASP A 185 13.33 4.33 23.91
CA ASP A 185 13.06 5.26 25.01
C ASP A 185 11.68 5.93 24.93
N ARG A 186 11.05 5.91 23.77
CA ARG A 186 9.64 6.35 23.60
C ARG A 186 8.64 5.39 24.23
N PHE A 187 9.02 4.16 24.53
CA PHE A 187 8.13 3.16 25.13
C PHE A 187 8.17 3.21 26.67
N ARG A 188 7.07 2.79 27.29
CA ARG A 188 7.06 2.49 28.73
C ARG A 188 7.99 1.31 29.03
N SER A 189 8.61 1.29 30.24
CA SER A 189 9.65 0.33 30.61
C SER A 189 9.29 -1.14 30.34
N ARG A 190 8.08 -1.56 30.64
CA ARG A 190 7.62 -2.94 30.39
C ARG A 190 7.70 -3.32 28.90
N ARG A 191 7.24 -2.42 28.01
CA ARG A 191 7.24 -2.66 26.57
C ARG A 191 8.65 -2.61 26.01
N ARG A 192 9.44 -1.62 26.39
CA ARG A 192 10.85 -1.51 26.02
C ARG A 192 11.63 -2.77 26.36
N ASN A 193 11.50 -3.29 27.60
CA ASN A 193 12.16 -4.51 28.01
C ASN A 193 11.67 -5.74 27.24
N GLN A 194 10.39 -5.78 26.83
CA GLN A 194 9.88 -6.84 25.98
C GLN A 194 10.53 -6.79 24.59
N ILE A 195 10.62 -5.62 23.94
CA ILE A 195 11.25 -5.48 22.63
C ILE A 195 12.72 -5.87 22.69
N ARG A 196 13.46 -5.43 23.71
CA ARG A 196 14.85 -5.84 23.90
C ARG A 196 15.00 -7.36 24.06
N ARG A 197 14.08 -8.01 24.77
CA ARG A 197 14.07 -9.48 24.92
C ARG A 197 13.75 -10.17 23.58
N GLU A 198 12.79 -9.65 22.82
CA GLU A 198 12.45 -10.16 21.49
C GLU A 198 13.63 -10.04 20.51
N ARG A 199 14.41 -8.97 20.58
CA ARG A 199 15.64 -8.81 19.77
C ARG A 199 16.74 -9.79 20.22
N ARG A 200 17.05 -9.84 21.52
CA ARG A 200 18.09 -10.73 22.04
C ARG A 200 17.82 -12.22 21.84
N SER A 201 16.56 -12.62 21.63
CA SER A 201 16.25 -14.03 21.38
C SER A 201 16.92 -14.58 20.11
N LEU A 202 17.19 -13.73 19.10
CA LEU A 202 17.87 -14.15 17.87
C LEU A 202 19.37 -14.37 18.08
N GLU A 203 19.98 -13.67 19.05
CA GLU A 203 21.39 -13.86 19.42
C GLU A 203 21.63 -15.28 19.96
N HIS A 204 20.68 -15.82 20.75
CA HIS A 204 20.73 -17.20 21.26
C HIS A 204 20.58 -18.25 20.16
N GLU A 205 19.95 -17.90 19.04
CA GLU A 205 19.77 -18.77 17.87
C GLU A 205 20.87 -18.54 16.83
N GLU A 206 21.91 -17.72 17.15
CA GLU A 206 22.99 -17.32 16.24
C GLU A 206 22.48 -16.75 14.91
N ILE A 207 21.33 -16.00 14.95
CA ILE A 207 20.72 -15.39 13.78
C ILE A 207 21.20 -13.96 13.65
N GLN A 208 21.76 -13.64 12.49
CA GLN A 208 22.12 -12.29 12.07
C GLN A 208 21.03 -11.74 11.15
N VAL A 209 20.67 -10.46 11.33
CA VAL A 209 19.67 -9.78 10.50
C VAL A 209 20.31 -8.55 9.88
N GLU A 210 20.22 -8.44 8.57
CA GLU A 210 20.76 -7.32 7.78
C GLU A 210 19.73 -6.74 6.81
N ALA A 211 19.82 -5.44 6.53
CA ALA A 211 19.06 -4.78 5.48
C ALA A 211 19.98 -4.47 4.30
N LEU A 212 19.60 -4.97 3.13
CA LEU A 212 20.32 -4.82 1.86
C LEU A 212 19.46 -4.01 0.88
N THR A 213 20.05 -3.03 0.21
CA THR A 213 19.32 -2.14 -0.70
C THR A 213 19.97 -2.08 -2.08
N GLY A 214 19.16 -1.93 -3.12
CA GLY A 214 19.64 -1.69 -4.47
C GLY A 214 20.68 -2.71 -4.92
N ASP A 215 21.82 -2.24 -5.38
CA ASP A 215 22.90 -3.09 -5.92
C ASP A 215 23.61 -3.93 -4.85
N ALA A 216 23.43 -3.63 -3.56
CA ALA A 216 23.92 -4.47 -2.48
C ALA A 216 23.11 -5.77 -2.32
N ILE A 217 21.97 -5.93 -2.99
CA ILE A 217 21.18 -7.16 -2.95
C ILE A 217 21.79 -8.18 -3.92
N PRO A 218 22.35 -9.32 -3.45
CA PRO A 218 22.85 -10.38 -4.33
C PRO A 218 21.74 -10.99 -5.19
N ASP A 219 22.09 -11.40 -6.41
CA ASP A 219 21.14 -11.97 -7.38
C ASP A 219 20.39 -13.20 -6.88
N GLU A 220 21.08 -14.06 -6.15
CA GLU A 220 20.53 -15.30 -5.58
C GLU A 220 19.45 -15.06 -4.53
N LEU A 221 19.42 -13.86 -3.91
CA LEU A 221 18.38 -13.55 -2.95
C LEU A 221 17.01 -13.30 -3.59
N PHE A 222 16.92 -13.04 -4.88
CA PHE A 222 15.62 -12.90 -5.55
C PHE A 222 14.87 -14.23 -5.61
N GLU A 223 15.57 -15.31 -5.92
CA GLU A 223 15.01 -16.67 -5.88
C GLU A 223 14.68 -17.08 -4.44
N THR A 224 15.55 -16.76 -3.49
CA THR A 224 15.31 -17.01 -2.07
C THR A 224 14.06 -16.26 -1.57
N MET A 225 13.88 -15.00 -1.93
CA MET A 225 12.69 -14.23 -1.57
C MET A 225 11.42 -14.77 -2.20
N PHE A 226 11.47 -15.27 -3.45
CA PHE A 226 10.33 -15.95 -4.04
C PHE A 226 9.97 -17.21 -3.27
N ARG A 227 10.96 -18.03 -2.87
CA ARG A 227 10.73 -19.23 -2.03
C ARG A 227 10.09 -18.85 -0.68
N PHE A 228 10.58 -17.81 0.00
CA PHE A 228 10.00 -17.33 1.25
C PHE A 228 8.57 -16.82 1.05
N TYR A 229 8.30 -16.08 -0.04
CA TYR A 229 6.95 -15.66 -0.39
C TYR A 229 6.01 -16.88 -0.53
N LEU A 230 6.42 -17.91 -1.26
CA LEU A 230 5.63 -19.13 -1.44
C LEU A 230 5.37 -19.84 -0.10
N ALA A 231 6.39 -20.01 0.74
CA ALA A 231 6.24 -20.64 2.05
C ALA A 231 5.19 -19.92 2.91
N ASN A 232 5.21 -18.57 2.92
CA ASN A 232 4.22 -17.78 3.66
C ASN A 232 2.80 -17.90 3.08
N VAL A 233 2.64 -17.99 1.76
CA VAL A 233 1.33 -18.11 1.11
C VAL A 233 0.76 -19.51 1.31
N GLN A 234 1.56 -20.54 1.07
CA GLN A 234 1.15 -21.94 1.18
C GLN A 234 0.91 -22.39 2.62
N GLY A 235 1.57 -21.75 3.58
CA GLY A 235 1.39 -22.03 5.01
C GLY A 235 0.05 -21.52 5.59
N LYS A 236 -0.79 -20.85 4.79
CA LYS A 236 -2.07 -20.29 5.24
C LYS A 236 -3.23 -20.86 4.45
N SER A 237 -4.26 -21.35 5.13
CA SER A 237 -5.47 -21.91 4.50
C SER A 237 -6.23 -20.92 3.60
N TRP A 238 -6.03 -19.62 3.85
CA TRP A 238 -6.60 -18.51 3.08
C TRP A 238 -5.57 -17.76 2.21
N GLY A 239 -4.33 -18.29 2.16
CA GLY A 239 -3.26 -17.70 1.37
C GLY A 239 -3.51 -17.88 -0.13
N ARG A 240 -3.41 -16.82 -0.91
CA ARG A 240 -3.43 -16.87 -2.37
C ARG A 240 -2.12 -16.43 -2.94
N GLN A 241 -1.64 -17.19 -3.90
CA GLN A 241 -0.46 -16.84 -4.68
C GLN A 241 -0.88 -15.87 -5.79
N TYR A 242 -0.51 -14.60 -5.68
CA TYR A 242 -0.71 -13.59 -6.73
C TYR A 242 0.51 -13.42 -7.62
N LEU A 243 1.70 -13.69 -7.10
CA LEU A 243 2.98 -13.44 -7.78
C LEU A 243 3.67 -14.76 -8.12
N ASN A 244 4.41 -14.76 -9.22
CA ASN A 244 5.18 -15.88 -9.69
C ASN A 244 6.68 -15.57 -9.76
N ARG A 245 7.51 -16.57 -10.07
CA ARG A 245 8.97 -16.43 -10.18
C ARG A 245 9.38 -15.35 -11.18
N ARG A 246 8.67 -15.26 -12.31
CA ARG A 246 8.97 -14.29 -13.37
C ARG A 246 8.86 -12.84 -12.86
N PHE A 247 7.90 -12.54 -11.99
CA PHE A 247 7.79 -11.23 -11.37
C PHE A 247 9.04 -10.85 -10.55
N PHE A 248 9.57 -11.77 -9.73
CA PHE A 248 10.80 -11.53 -8.96
C PHE A 248 12.02 -11.35 -9.85
N GLU A 249 12.11 -12.09 -10.97
CA GLU A 249 13.16 -11.88 -11.98
C GLU A 249 13.08 -10.49 -12.63
N LEU A 250 11.88 -10.03 -12.96
CA LEU A 250 11.66 -8.69 -13.52
C LEU A 250 11.97 -7.58 -12.52
N LEU A 251 11.63 -7.77 -11.24
CA LEU A 251 12.04 -6.84 -10.19
C LEU A 251 13.56 -6.73 -10.08
N LYS A 252 14.27 -7.87 -10.17
CA LYS A 252 15.73 -7.89 -10.20
C LYS A 252 16.29 -7.05 -11.34
N GLN A 253 15.70 -7.14 -12.53
CA GLN A 253 16.18 -6.50 -13.75
C GLN A 253 15.86 -5.00 -13.82
N ARG A 254 14.66 -4.59 -13.34
CA ARG A 254 14.11 -3.25 -13.62
C ARG A 254 13.89 -2.40 -12.38
N PHE A 255 13.68 -3.02 -11.23
CA PHE A 255 13.18 -2.33 -10.04
C PHE A 255 14.10 -2.47 -8.81
N ARG A 256 15.27 -3.10 -8.97
CA ARG A 256 16.26 -3.35 -7.90
C ARG A 256 16.57 -2.08 -7.10
N HIS A 257 16.74 -0.95 -7.75
CA HIS A 257 17.06 0.34 -7.14
C HIS A 257 16.03 0.83 -6.11
N ARG A 258 14.81 0.27 -6.11
CA ARG A 258 13.75 0.56 -5.13
C ARG A 258 13.65 -0.49 -4.03
N LEU A 259 14.36 -1.60 -4.15
CA LEU A 259 14.20 -2.72 -3.23
C LEU A 259 15.06 -2.54 -1.97
N CYS A 260 14.50 -2.98 -0.86
CA CYS A 260 15.18 -3.17 0.42
C CYS A 260 14.78 -4.55 0.96
N PHE A 261 15.73 -5.49 0.95
CA PHE A 261 15.54 -6.81 1.55
C PHE A 261 16.09 -6.79 2.97
N VAL A 262 15.28 -7.24 3.94
CA VAL A 262 15.76 -7.56 5.28
C VAL A 262 15.86 -9.07 5.37
N ILE A 263 17.08 -9.58 5.55
CA ILE A 263 17.39 -11.00 5.51
C ILE A 263 17.91 -11.45 6.87
N ALA A 264 17.35 -12.52 7.39
CA ALA A 264 17.87 -13.26 8.54
C ALA A 264 18.70 -14.45 8.07
N ARG A 265 19.91 -14.60 8.61
CA ARG A 265 20.82 -15.70 8.30
C ARG A 265 21.16 -16.48 9.57
N GLN A 266 21.19 -17.80 9.46
CA GLN A 266 21.70 -18.71 10.49
C GLN A 266 22.80 -19.57 9.87
N GLY A 267 24.00 -19.60 10.46
CA GLY A 267 25.14 -20.29 9.86
C GLY A 267 25.49 -19.78 8.45
N GLY A 268 25.26 -18.50 8.15
CA GLY A 268 25.46 -17.88 6.83
C GLY A 268 24.35 -18.13 5.81
N LEU A 269 23.41 -19.06 6.06
CA LEU A 269 22.32 -19.37 5.16
C LEU A 269 21.07 -18.51 5.43
N PRO A 270 20.39 -17.97 4.39
CA PRO A 270 19.14 -17.25 4.57
C PRO A 270 18.04 -18.18 5.09
N VAL A 271 17.42 -17.84 6.24
CA VAL A 271 16.33 -18.60 6.88
C VAL A 271 15.00 -17.86 6.86
N ALA A 272 15.04 -16.52 6.71
CA ALA A 272 13.84 -15.68 6.56
C ALA A 272 14.19 -14.37 5.87
N GLY A 273 13.18 -13.70 5.32
CA GLY A 273 13.38 -12.39 4.73
C GLY A 273 12.10 -11.62 4.46
N THR A 274 12.26 -10.31 4.27
CA THR A 274 11.22 -9.43 3.73
C THR A 274 11.68 -8.74 2.47
N LEU A 275 10.75 -8.59 1.54
CA LEU A 275 10.85 -7.65 0.43
C LEU A 275 10.14 -6.37 0.84
N ASN A 276 10.90 -5.30 0.97
CA ASN A 276 10.37 -3.95 1.12
C ASN A 276 10.71 -3.12 -0.12
N VAL A 277 9.94 -2.06 -0.34
CA VAL A 277 10.17 -1.10 -1.42
C VAL A 277 10.41 0.26 -0.79
N GLN A 278 11.40 1.01 -1.30
CA GLN A 278 11.80 2.30 -0.77
C GLN A 278 11.78 3.36 -1.86
N LYS A 279 11.22 4.54 -1.55
CA LYS A 279 11.32 5.73 -2.40
C LYS A 279 11.29 7.00 -1.54
N GLY A 280 12.21 7.92 -1.79
CA GLY A 280 12.32 9.16 -1.02
C GLY A 280 12.45 8.87 0.48
N LYS A 281 11.52 9.39 1.26
CA LYS A 281 11.47 9.27 2.72
C LYS A 281 10.53 8.18 3.22
N SER A 282 10.18 7.22 2.38
CA SER A 282 9.20 6.17 2.72
C SER A 282 9.72 4.78 2.43
N LEU A 283 9.45 3.85 3.37
CA LEU A 283 9.67 2.41 3.25
C LEU A 283 8.32 1.69 3.30
N TYR A 284 8.14 0.68 2.46
CA TYR A 284 6.90 -0.08 2.35
C TYR A 284 7.20 -1.58 2.46
N GLY A 285 6.76 -2.21 3.54
CA GLY A 285 6.84 -3.66 3.73
C GLY A 285 5.82 -4.38 2.85
N ARG A 286 6.28 -5.36 2.08
CA ARG A 286 5.40 -6.05 1.13
C ARG A 286 5.26 -7.54 1.38
N TYR A 287 6.32 -8.29 1.22
CA TYR A 287 6.27 -9.74 1.30
C TYR A 287 7.27 -10.24 2.32
N TRP A 288 6.84 -11.20 3.11
CA TRP A 288 7.64 -11.85 4.11
C TRP A 288 7.51 -13.35 3.99
N GLY A 289 8.56 -14.07 4.39
CA GLY A 289 8.49 -15.50 4.60
C GLY A 289 9.72 -16.03 5.32
N ALA A 290 9.64 -17.30 5.72
CA ALA A 290 10.68 -18.00 6.44
C ALA A 290 10.62 -19.50 6.12
N ASP A 291 11.79 -20.15 6.15
CA ASP A 291 11.91 -21.61 6.01
C ASP A 291 11.78 -22.33 7.38
N ALA A 292 11.84 -21.57 8.48
CA ALA A 292 11.79 -22.12 9.84
C ALA A 292 10.88 -21.30 10.77
N GLU A 293 10.24 -21.99 11.69
CA GLU A 293 9.44 -21.39 12.75
C GLU A 293 10.33 -21.05 13.97
N ILE A 294 10.87 -19.82 13.99
CA ILE A 294 11.73 -19.33 15.07
C ILE A 294 10.98 -18.22 15.81
N ARG A 295 10.98 -18.32 17.13
CA ARG A 295 10.26 -17.38 18.00
C ARG A 295 10.75 -15.95 17.79
N TYR A 296 9.83 -15.02 17.57
CA TYR A 296 10.09 -13.58 17.33
C TYR A 296 10.84 -13.24 16.04
N LEU A 297 11.19 -14.21 15.19
CA LEU A 297 11.89 -13.97 13.93
C LEU A 297 11.11 -12.96 13.05
N HIS A 298 9.80 -13.17 12.90
CA HIS A 298 8.93 -12.27 12.16
C HIS A 298 9.05 -10.80 12.64
N PHE A 299 9.05 -10.57 13.96
CA PHE A 299 9.11 -9.20 14.49
C PHE A 299 10.47 -8.55 14.24
N ASN A 300 11.54 -9.32 14.37
CA ASN A 300 12.89 -8.83 14.13
C ASN A 300 13.11 -8.46 12.65
N VAL A 301 12.67 -9.32 11.74
CA VAL A 301 12.89 -9.14 10.30
C VAL A 301 11.92 -8.11 9.72
N CYS A 302 10.61 -8.21 10.05
CA CYS A 302 9.59 -7.35 9.44
C CYS A 302 9.51 -5.95 10.06
N TYR A 303 9.93 -5.78 11.33
CA TYR A 303 9.75 -4.50 12.02
C TYR A 303 11.04 -3.92 12.59
N TYR A 304 11.74 -4.63 13.49
CA TYR A 304 12.85 -4.00 14.22
C TYR A 304 14.02 -3.64 13.31
N ALA A 305 14.47 -4.56 12.47
CA ALA A 305 15.55 -4.30 11.52
C ALA A 305 15.14 -3.28 10.44
N ALA A 306 13.87 -3.32 10.00
CA ALA A 306 13.35 -2.33 9.06
C ALA A 306 13.27 -0.92 9.68
N ILE A 307 12.85 -0.80 10.95
CA ILE A 307 12.86 0.49 11.70
C ILE A 307 14.30 0.98 11.89
N GLU A 308 15.22 0.10 12.27
CA GLU A 308 16.64 0.44 12.42
C GLU A 308 17.26 0.93 11.11
N HIS A 309 16.89 0.28 9.98
CA HIS A 309 17.23 0.77 8.65
C HIS A 309 16.63 2.16 8.38
N CYS A 310 15.36 2.37 8.68
CA CYS A 310 14.72 3.68 8.51
C CYS A 310 15.41 4.78 9.31
N ILE A 311 15.79 4.51 10.55
CA ILE A 311 16.50 5.48 11.40
C ILE A 311 17.87 5.81 10.79
N ARG A 312 18.64 4.80 10.39
CA ARG A 312 19.98 4.97 9.81
C ARG A 312 19.96 5.77 8.50
N GLU A 313 18.98 5.50 7.65
CA GLU A 313 18.86 6.14 6.31
C GLU A 313 18.04 7.45 6.34
N GLY A 314 17.58 7.89 7.51
CA GLY A 314 16.75 9.08 7.64
C GLY A 314 15.39 8.98 6.92
N ILE A 315 14.83 7.77 6.84
CA ILE A 315 13.48 7.52 6.31
C ILE A 315 12.47 7.99 7.35
N GLU A 316 11.45 8.72 6.91
CA GLU A 316 10.49 9.38 7.79
C GLU A 316 9.25 8.52 8.07
N ARG A 317 8.87 7.64 7.12
CA ARG A 317 7.67 6.82 7.22
C ARG A 317 7.94 5.37 6.82
N PHE A 318 7.41 4.44 7.63
CA PHE A 318 7.39 3.01 7.28
C PHE A 318 5.97 2.46 7.37
N GLU A 319 5.49 1.93 6.26
CA GLU A 319 4.21 1.24 6.10
C GLU A 319 4.46 -0.28 6.03
N PRO A 320 4.21 -1.04 7.10
CA PRO A 320 4.63 -2.45 7.18
C PRO A 320 3.64 -3.43 6.51
N GLY A 321 2.74 -2.94 5.67
CA GLY A 321 1.67 -3.73 5.03
C GLY A 321 0.38 -3.77 5.83
N ALA A 322 -0.66 -4.43 5.27
CA ALA A 322 -1.99 -4.49 5.85
C ALA A 322 -2.09 -5.37 7.10
N GLY A 323 -3.08 -5.09 7.96
CA GLY A 323 -3.47 -5.90 9.12
C GLY A 323 -2.46 -5.93 10.27
N GLY A 324 -2.82 -6.66 11.33
CA GLY A 324 -1.94 -6.99 12.45
C GLY A 324 -1.91 -5.96 13.59
N ASP A 325 -2.79 -6.12 14.59
CA ASP A 325 -2.89 -5.23 15.77
C ASP A 325 -1.60 -5.22 16.62
N TYR A 326 -0.79 -6.28 16.53
CA TYR A 326 0.51 -6.36 17.18
C TYR A 326 1.51 -5.30 16.71
N LYS A 327 1.26 -4.61 15.57
CA LYS A 327 2.04 -3.48 15.08
C LYS A 327 1.97 -2.29 16.02
N GLN A 328 0.78 -2.00 16.56
CA GLN A 328 0.59 -0.94 17.54
C GLN A 328 1.51 -1.11 18.76
N LEU A 329 1.68 -2.35 19.22
CA LEU A 329 2.57 -2.66 20.35
C LEU A 329 4.06 -2.43 20.03
N ARG A 330 4.38 -2.13 18.77
CA ARG A 330 5.73 -1.86 18.25
C ARG A 330 5.86 -0.46 17.67
N GLY A 331 5.01 0.48 18.16
CA GLY A 331 5.09 1.90 17.83
C GLY A 331 4.61 2.28 16.45
N PHE A 332 3.82 1.42 15.79
CA PHE A 332 3.08 1.82 14.60
C PHE A 332 1.72 2.36 15.01
N ASP A 333 1.44 3.60 14.66
CA ASP A 333 0.19 4.26 15.00
C ASP A 333 -0.87 4.05 13.93
N ALA A 334 -2.14 4.00 14.37
CA ALA A 334 -3.29 3.84 13.48
C ALA A 334 -3.45 5.06 12.57
N GLN A 335 -3.56 4.80 11.27
CA GLN A 335 -3.76 5.80 10.23
C GLN A 335 -5.01 5.47 9.41
N PRO A 336 -5.84 6.47 9.06
CA PRO A 336 -6.96 6.25 8.16
C PRO A 336 -6.46 5.97 6.75
N THR A 337 -7.14 5.05 6.05
CA THR A 337 -7.05 4.91 4.61
C THR A 337 -8.37 5.27 3.98
N ALA A 338 -8.35 5.82 2.76
CA ALA A 338 -9.54 6.23 2.04
C ALA A 338 -9.68 5.40 0.76
N SER A 339 -10.90 4.93 0.53
CA SER A 339 -11.30 4.38 -0.76
C SER A 339 -12.64 4.99 -1.17
N LEU A 340 -12.87 5.15 -2.45
CA LEU A 340 -14.06 5.79 -2.95
C LEU A 340 -14.75 4.88 -3.96
N HIS A 341 -16.09 4.82 -3.91
CA HIS A 341 -16.87 3.83 -4.60
C HIS A 341 -18.08 4.46 -5.31
N PHE A 342 -18.20 4.18 -6.60
CA PHE A 342 -19.41 4.48 -7.37
C PHE A 342 -20.10 3.15 -7.72
N ILE A 343 -21.38 3.02 -7.39
CA ILE A 343 -22.19 1.86 -7.72
C ILE A 343 -23.22 2.27 -8.78
N SER A 344 -23.34 1.50 -9.85
CA SER A 344 -24.22 1.84 -10.98
C SER A 344 -25.70 1.64 -10.66
N ASP A 345 -26.10 0.48 -10.07
CA ASP A 345 -27.49 0.21 -9.68
C ASP A 345 -27.90 1.11 -8.49
N PRO A 346 -28.96 1.94 -8.62
CA PRO A 346 -29.36 2.87 -7.58
C PRO A 346 -29.81 2.19 -6.28
N ARG A 347 -30.41 1.00 -6.33
CA ARG A 347 -30.87 0.27 -5.13
C ARG A 347 -29.69 -0.19 -4.30
N LEU A 348 -28.69 -0.78 -4.97
CA LEU A 348 -27.46 -1.22 -4.32
C LEU A 348 -26.65 -0.01 -3.82
N ARG A 349 -26.56 1.06 -4.60
CA ARG A 349 -25.88 2.31 -4.23
C ARG A 349 -26.44 2.89 -2.93
N ASP A 350 -27.78 2.98 -2.82
CA ASP A 350 -28.41 3.52 -1.61
C ASP A 350 -28.19 2.62 -0.39
N ALA A 351 -28.18 1.31 -0.56
CA ALA A 351 -27.84 0.36 0.50
C ALA A 351 -26.39 0.51 0.95
N VAL A 352 -25.43 0.55 0.01
CA VAL A 352 -24.01 0.73 0.28
C VAL A 352 -23.76 2.10 0.94
N ARG A 353 -24.39 3.17 0.49
CA ARG A 353 -24.25 4.51 1.08
C ARG A 353 -24.66 4.53 2.56
N ARG A 354 -25.79 3.90 2.91
CA ARG A 354 -26.22 3.78 4.32
C ARG A 354 -25.23 2.96 5.14
N PHE A 355 -24.76 1.84 4.59
CA PHE A 355 -23.72 1.03 5.25
C PHE A 355 -22.43 1.81 5.49
N LEU A 356 -21.91 2.52 4.48
CA LEU A 356 -20.69 3.31 4.57
C LEU A 356 -20.80 4.46 5.58
N ALA A 357 -21.99 5.04 5.77
CA ALA A 357 -22.19 6.07 6.78
C ALA A 357 -21.99 5.54 8.21
N ALA A 358 -22.46 4.32 8.49
CA ALA A 358 -22.27 3.65 9.77
C ALA A 358 -20.81 3.17 9.95
N GLU A 359 -20.27 2.45 8.95
CA GLU A 359 -18.90 1.91 8.96
C GLU A 359 -17.85 3.03 9.16
N ARG A 360 -18.02 4.18 8.53
CA ARG A 360 -17.11 5.32 8.67
C ARG A 360 -17.05 5.81 10.12
N LYS A 361 -18.20 5.94 10.79
CA LYS A 361 -18.25 6.36 12.18
C LYS A 361 -17.52 5.37 13.10
N GLU A 362 -17.67 4.08 12.83
CA GLU A 362 -16.97 3.02 13.58
C GLU A 362 -15.47 3.07 13.31
N ALA A 363 -15.05 3.29 12.05
CA ALA A 363 -13.64 3.42 11.68
C ALA A 363 -12.99 4.63 12.36
N GLU A 364 -13.64 5.80 12.36
CA GLU A 364 -13.18 7.00 13.07
C GLU A 364 -13.01 6.73 14.57
N GLN A 365 -14.01 6.17 15.23
CA GLN A 365 -13.95 5.79 16.65
C GLN A 365 -12.83 4.78 16.94
N THR A 366 -12.64 3.81 16.05
CA THR A 366 -11.58 2.82 16.18
C THR A 366 -10.19 3.47 16.07
N ILE A 367 -10.00 4.36 15.11
CA ILE A 367 -8.73 5.07 14.93
C ILE A 367 -8.41 5.91 16.18
N ASP A 368 -9.38 6.66 16.70
CA ASP A 368 -9.19 7.49 17.90
C ASP A 368 -8.88 6.61 19.13
N TRP A 369 -9.62 5.54 19.31
CA TRP A 369 -9.38 4.57 20.40
C TRP A 369 -7.98 3.94 20.31
N LEU A 370 -7.51 3.58 19.13
CA LEU A 370 -6.18 3.03 18.89
C LEU A 370 -5.08 4.08 19.17
N ARG A 371 -5.28 5.33 18.73
CA ARG A 371 -4.33 6.43 18.97
C ARG A 371 -4.16 6.75 20.45
N GLU A 372 -5.25 6.81 21.20
CA GLU A 372 -5.21 6.99 22.66
C GLU A 372 -4.42 5.88 23.37
N ARG A 373 -4.39 4.67 22.78
CA ARG A 373 -3.71 3.49 23.30
C ARG A 373 -2.38 3.19 22.65
N SER A 374 -1.78 4.20 21.96
CA SER A 374 -0.42 4.05 21.38
C SER A 374 0.55 3.49 22.42
N ALA A 375 1.41 2.58 22.00
CA ALA A 375 2.46 2.03 22.85
C ALA A 375 3.56 3.05 23.17
N LEU A 376 3.63 4.12 22.38
CA LEU A 376 4.55 5.24 22.59
C LEU A 376 4.04 6.14 23.70
N LYS A 377 4.95 6.76 24.45
CA LYS A 377 4.63 7.80 25.41
C LYS A 377 4.08 9.01 24.65
N GLN A 378 2.94 9.55 25.10
CA GLN A 378 2.46 10.84 24.60
C GLN A 378 3.48 11.93 24.96
N GLU A 379 3.77 12.81 24.02
CA GLU A 379 4.56 14.00 24.32
C GLU A 379 3.75 14.87 25.29
N SER A 380 4.37 15.17 26.45
CA SER A 380 3.76 16.13 27.37
C SER A 380 3.63 17.47 26.63
N SER A 381 2.43 17.99 26.54
CA SER A 381 2.03 19.25 25.86
C SER A 381 2.66 20.51 26.49
N SER A 382 3.97 20.51 26.82
CA SER A 382 4.65 21.64 27.47
C SER A 382 5.48 22.52 26.54
N ALA A 383 5.53 22.25 25.24
CA ALA A 383 6.33 23.04 24.29
C ALA A 383 5.54 24.13 23.52
N ALA A 384 4.22 24.23 23.69
CA ALA A 384 3.40 25.22 22.98
C ALA A 384 3.04 26.49 23.78
N ALA A 385 3.58 26.69 24.98
CA ALA A 385 3.22 27.82 25.87
C ALA A 385 4.36 28.86 26.04
N GLY A 386 5.30 28.95 25.15
CA GLY A 386 6.51 29.77 25.31
C GLY A 386 6.78 30.79 24.22
N ILE A 387 5.77 31.50 23.66
CA ILE A 387 6.03 32.76 22.94
C ILE A 387 4.76 33.63 23.03
N GLN A 388 4.69 34.51 24.01
CA GLN A 388 4.19 35.88 23.93
C GLN A 388 4.09 36.51 25.34
N LYS A 389 5.17 37.13 25.76
CA LYS A 389 5.10 38.30 26.63
C LYS A 389 6.09 39.31 26.08
N SER A 390 5.59 40.26 25.30
CA SER A 390 6.26 41.53 24.99
C SER A 390 6.16 42.45 26.20
N PRO A 391 7.20 43.13 26.63
CA PRO A 391 7.11 44.16 27.65
C PRO A 391 6.69 45.48 27.03
N ARG A 392 6.03 46.28 27.85
CA ARG A 392 5.59 47.65 27.60
C ARG A 392 6.73 48.59 27.22
#